data_746865b5de77ebfa622382181f6a079e
#
_entry.id   746865b5de77ebfa622382181f6a079e
#
_cell.length_a   1.000
_cell.length_b   1.000
_cell.length_c   1.000
_cell.angle_alpha   90.00
_cell.angle_beta   90.00
_cell.angle_gamma   90.00
#
_symmetry.space_group_name_H-M   'P 1'
#
loop_
_entity.id
_entity.type
_entity.pdbx_description
1 polymer ?
#
loop_
_entity_poly.entity_id
_entity_poly.type
_entity_poly.pdbx_seq_one_letter_code
_entity_poly.pdbx_strand_id
1 'polypeptide(L)'
;ELQFDTVQGHDFPENLGVEKGEDTSCANIFKIGDKWMLLCISHGLGARYYLGDFVGGKYLPDHHALLNWARWDFFAPESLVTEDGRRVMWSWCTPWVNGMQKIGRKKNFDKLLNKSVFQQGIQSLPRELSLPEDGVLRMKPLRELEALRQDPKRESNLTVKSDTIRMLDGIEGDTMEIEVVIASPKAKEFGINLLCDEKGQNGFTIASGVGSTRM
;
A
#
# COMPACT_ATOMS: atom_id res chain seq x y z
N GLU A 1 26.17 -9.36 27.68
CA GLU A 1 25.24 -8.26 28.05
C GLU A 1 25.00 -7.42 26.82
N LEU A 2 23.76 -7.42 26.30
CA LEU A 2 23.36 -6.57 25.17
C LEU A 2 23.12 -5.18 25.73
N GLN A 3 23.99 -4.26 25.38
CA GLN A 3 23.84 -2.86 25.74
C GLN A 3 22.97 -2.19 24.67
N PHE A 4 21.76 -1.82 25.01
CA PHE A 4 20.90 -1.04 24.13
C PHE A 4 21.16 0.45 24.40
N ASP A 5 21.89 1.08 23.50
CA ASP A 5 21.94 2.53 23.48
C ASP A 5 20.59 3.04 22.93
N THR A 6 19.92 3.87 23.69
CA THR A 6 18.75 4.62 23.21
C THR A 6 19.23 5.69 22.24
N VAL A 7 19.47 5.31 21.00
CA VAL A 7 19.74 6.26 19.92
C VAL A 7 18.42 6.87 19.54
N GLN A 8 18.21 8.13 19.88
CA GLN A 8 17.10 8.91 19.33
C GLN A 8 17.47 9.28 17.88
N GLY A 9 16.73 8.73 16.92
CA GLY A 9 16.95 8.93 15.50
C GLY A 9 17.95 7.92 14.90
N HIS A 10 18.35 8.17 13.67
CA HIS A 10 19.27 7.33 12.91
C HIS A 10 20.38 8.18 12.25
N ASP A 11 21.53 7.57 12.02
CA ASP A 11 22.67 8.16 11.29
C ASP A 11 22.63 7.82 9.78
N PHE A 12 21.45 7.78 9.18
CA PHE A 12 21.32 7.51 7.76
C PHE A 12 21.80 8.70 6.92
N PRO A 13 22.29 8.45 5.70
CA PRO A 13 22.72 9.51 4.80
C PRO A 13 21.66 10.59 4.56
N GLU A 14 22.06 11.84 4.50
CA GLU A 14 21.15 12.99 4.33
C GLU A 14 20.43 13.00 2.98
N ASN A 15 21.00 12.35 1.97
CA ASN A 15 20.44 12.28 0.62
C ASN A 15 19.22 11.34 0.48
N LEU A 16 18.81 10.67 1.55
CA LEU A 16 17.60 9.81 1.56
C LEU A 16 16.30 10.59 1.68
N GLY A 17 16.36 11.91 1.90
CA GLY A 17 15.18 12.74 2.07
C GLY A 17 14.40 12.47 3.36
N VAL A 18 15.11 12.06 4.40
CA VAL A 18 14.56 11.72 5.71
C VAL A 18 15.29 12.52 6.78
N GLU A 19 14.56 13.12 7.70
CA GLU A 19 15.12 13.85 8.83
C GLU A 19 15.81 12.90 9.81
N LYS A 20 16.90 13.35 10.47
CA LYS A 20 17.61 12.54 11.48
C LYS A 20 16.74 12.09 12.65
N GLY A 21 15.75 12.86 12.99
CA GLY A 21 14.81 12.56 14.07
C GLY A 21 13.62 11.69 13.66
N GLU A 22 13.56 11.27 12.41
CA GLU A 22 12.45 10.46 11.91
C GLU A 22 12.51 9.06 12.52
N ASP A 23 11.37 8.59 13.03
CA ASP A 23 11.34 7.29 13.69
C ASP A 23 11.31 6.10 12.71
N THR A 24 11.78 4.96 13.18
CA THR A 24 11.80 3.68 12.48
C THR A 24 11.12 2.60 13.32
N SER A 25 9.90 2.89 13.76
CA SER A 25 9.12 1.99 14.59
C SER A 25 8.65 0.75 13.82
N CYS A 26 8.31 -0.33 14.54
CA CYS A 26 7.93 -1.62 13.95
C CYS A 26 8.98 -2.11 12.94
N ALA A 27 10.24 -2.04 13.34
CA ALA A 27 11.37 -2.32 12.46
C ALA A 27 11.51 -3.81 12.14
N ASN A 28 11.52 -4.15 10.87
CA ASN A 28 11.72 -5.49 10.36
C ASN A 28 12.86 -5.46 9.33
N ILE A 29 14.03 -6.00 9.67
CA ILE A 29 15.21 -5.98 8.80
C ILE A 29 15.53 -7.37 8.25
N PHE A 30 15.69 -7.47 6.94
CA PHE A 30 15.89 -8.73 6.25
C PHE A 30 16.57 -8.57 4.89
N LYS A 31 17.14 -9.66 4.37
CA LYS A 31 17.69 -9.69 3.01
C LYS A 31 16.60 -9.92 1.99
N ILE A 32 16.61 -9.14 0.90
CA ILE A 32 15.71 -9.26 -0.25
C ILE A 32 16.47 -8.96 -1.54
N GLY A 33 16.48 -9.89 -2.49
CA GLY A 33 17.41 -9.81 -3.61
C GLY A 33 18.86 -9.71 -3.10
N ASP A 34 19.61 -8.78 -3.64
CA ASP A 34 20.99 -8.54 -3.25
C ASP A 34 21.15 -7.49 -2.13
N LYS A 35 20.06 -6.86 -1.69
CA LYS A 35 20.06 -5.80 -0.67
C LYS A 35 19.51 -6.26 0.66
N TRP A 36 19.79 -5.49 1.69
CA TRP A 36 19.07 -5.54 2.95
C TRP A 36 17.95 -4.49 2.93
N MET A 37 16.79 -4.89 3.39
CA MET A 37 15.65 -4.00 3.56
C MET A 37 15.38 -3.78 5.04
N LEU A 38 15.25 -2.52 5.44
CA LEU A 38 14.60 -2.13 6.68
C LEU A 38 13.18 -1.70 6.34
N LEU A 39 12.22 -2.54 6.68
CA LEU A 39 10.79 -2.26 6.58
C LEU A 39 10.33 -1.69 7.92
N CYS A 40 9.68 -0.54 7.93
CA CYS A 40 9.29 0.12 9.17
C CYS A 40 8.14 1.10 8.96
N ILE A 41 7.73 1.74 10.03
CA ILE A 41 6.88 2.91 10.01
C ILE A 41 7.58 4.11 10.63
N SER A 42 7.09 5.26 10.28
CA SER A 42 7.29 6.50 11.01
C SER A 42 5.95 7.14 11.31
N HIS A 43 5.81 7.72 12.49
CA HIS A 43 4.61 8.48 12.85
C HIS A 43 4.47 9.78 12.05
N GLY A 44 5.55 10.27 11.45
CA GLY A 44 5.55 11.42 10.54
C GLY A 44 5.22 11.06 9.10
N LEU A 45 5.71 9.92 8.59
CA LEU A 45 5.71 9.58 7.16
C LEU A 45 4.94 8.29 6.81
N GLY A 46 4.47 7.49 7.77
CA GLY A 46 3.74 6.26 7.54
C GLY A 46 4.64 5.06 7.22
N ALA A 47 4.07 4.04 6.56
CA ALA A 47 4.81 2.83 6.19
C ALA A 47 5.84 3.11 5.10
N ARG A 48 7.05 2.57 5.26
CA ARG A 48 8.20 2.89 4.42
C ARG A 48 9.24 1.78 4.45
N TYR A 49 10.19 1.87 3.54
CA TYR A 49 11.34 0.98 3.54
C TYR A 49 12.62 1.70 3.14
N TYR A 50 13.72 1.15 3.62
CA TYR A 50 15.05 1.52 3.19
C TYR A 50 15.71 0.28 2.57
N LEU A 51 16.50 0.48 1.53
CA LEU A 51 17.38 -0.54 0.97
C LEU A 51 18.83 -0.12 1.19
N GLY A 52 19.71 -1.07 1.44
CA GLY A 52 21.12 -0.80 1.67
C GLY A 52 21.91 -2.06 1.96
N ASP A 53 23.09 -1.87 2.54
CA ASP A 53 24.02 -2.95 2.85
C ASP A 53 24.53 -2.85 4.28
N PHE A 54 25.03 -3.96 4.83
CA PHE A 54 25.81 -3.95 6.05
C PHE A 54 27.30 -3.82 5.73
N VAL A 55 27.93 -2.78 6.25
CA VAL A 55 29.37 -2.53 6.12
C VAL A 55 29.96 -2.31 7.51
N GLY A 56 30.93 -3.14 7.90
CA GLY A 56 31.55 -3.05 9.21
C GLY A 56 30.58 -3.19 10.39
N GLY A 57 29.49 -3.97 10.22
CA GLY A 57 28.47 -4.19 11.25
C GLY A 57 27.43 -3.07 11.35
N LYS A 58 27.50 -2.05 10.50
CA LYS A 58 26.51 -0.97 10.42
C LYS A 58 25.64 -1.12 9.18
N TYR A 59 24.35 -0.90 9.33
CA TYR A 59 23.41 -0.79 8.20
C TYR A 59 23.52 0.58 7.55
N LEU A 60 23.85 0.59 6.27
CA LEU A 60 24.01 1.80 5.47
C LEU A 60 22.99 1.80 4.32
N PRO A 61 21.85 2.42 4.50
CA PRO A 61 20.87 2.54 3.43
C PRO A 61 21.32 3.53 2.35
N ASP A 62 21.04 3.19 1.10
CA ASP A 62 21.30 4.01 -0.08
C ASP A 62 20.01 4.40 -0.83
N HIS A 63 18.87 3.83 -0.43
CA HIS A 63 17.56 4.11 -1.01
C HIS A 63 16.48 4.14 0.08
N HIS A 64 15.49 5.02 -0.10
CA HIS A 64 14.32 5.12 0.75
C HIS A 64 13.08 5.41 -0.10
N ALA A 65 11.97 4.75 0.22
CA ALA A 65 10.68 5.06 -0.37
C ALA A 65 9.52 4.78 0.58
N LEU A 66 8.38 5.40 0.29
CA LEU A 66 7.13 5.08 0.95
C LEU A 66 6.61 3.73 0.41
N LEU A 67 5.96 2.97 1.29
CA LEU A 67 5.40 1.66 0.94
C LEU A 67 4.06 1.78 0.24
N ASN A 68 3.35 2.87 0.44
CA ASN A 68 2.04 3.17 -0.14
C ASN A 68 1.89 4.67 -0.41
N TRP A 69 0.91 5.04 -1.21
CA TRP A 69 0.68 6.44 -1.60
C TRP A 69 0.07 7.31 -0.49
N ALA A 70 -0.84 6.73 0.31
CA ALA A 70 -1.44 7.42 1.44
C ALA A 70 -0.69 7.08 2.72
N ARG A 71 -0.09 8.06 3.38
CA ARG A 71 0.87 7.86 4.47
C ARG A 71 0.34 6.98 5.60
N TRP A 72 -0.94 7.07 5.92
CA TRP A 72 -1.52 6.51 7.15
C TRP A 72 -2.50 5.36 6.91
N ASP A 73 -2.90 5.12 5.67
CA ASP A 73 -3.93 4.12 5.36
C ASP A 73 -3.39 2.69 5.38
N PHE A 74 -2.08 2.53 5.34
CA PHE A 74 -1.37 1.27 5.39
C PHE A 74 -0.20 1.41 6.38
N PHE A 75 -0.33 0.79 7.56
CA PHE A 75 0.52 1.09 8.71
C PHE A 75 1.05 -0.18 9.38
N ALA A 76 2.16 -0.07 10.14
CA ALA A 76 2.81 -1.16 10.85
C ALA A 76 2.97 -2.44 10.00
N PRO A 77 3.70 -2.37 8.87
CA PRO A 77 3.95 -3.56 8.05
C PRO A 77 4.86 -4.54 8.78
N GLU A 78 4.49 -5.81 8.74
CA GLU A 78 5.29 -6.92 9.25
C GLU A 78 5.45 -7.98 8.17
N SER A 79 6.56 -8.69 8.17
CA SER A 79 6.84 -9.70 7.16
C SER A 79 7.47 -10.96 7.71
N LEU A 80 7.24 -12.06 7.00
CA LEU A 80 7.88 -13.35 7.28
C LEU A 80 8.38 -14.00 5.99
N VAL A 81 9.25 -14.99 6.15
CA VAL A 81 9.66 -15.89 5.06
C VAL A 81 8.83 -17.16 5.15
N THR A 82 8.24 -17.58 4.05
CA THR A 82 7.56 -18.86 3.91
C THR A 82 8.57 -20.00 3.76
N GLU A 83 8.12 -21.24 3.91
CA GLU A 83 8.98 -22.42 3.75
C GLU A 83 9.61 -22.52 2.35
N ASP A 84 8.93 -22.03 1.31
CA ASP A 84 9.44 -21.97 -0.06
C ASP A 84 10.27 -20.71 -0.37
N GLY A 85 10.62 -19.93 0.67
CA GLY A 85 11.57 -18.82 0.58
C GLY A 85 10.97 -17.49 0.12
N ARG A 86 9.67 -17.38 -0.06
CA ARG A 86 9.00 -16.12 -0.39
C ARG A 86 8.93 -15.20 0.82
N ARG A 87 9.06 -13.90 0.61
CA ARG A 87 8.81 -12.88 1.63
C ARG A 87 7.37 -12.41 1.52
N VAL A 88 6.59 -12.65 2.57
CA VAL A 88 5.17 -12.26 2.63
C VAL A 88 4.99 -11.19 3.69
N MET A 89 4.23 -10.15 3.36
CA MET A 89 4.00 -8.98 4.20
C MET A 89 2.50 -8.77 4.43
N TRP A 90 2.16 -8.32 5.64
CA TRP A 90 0.86 -7.78 6.03
C TRP A 90 1.05 -6.38 6.61
N SER A 91 -0.05 -5.66 6.69
CA SER A 91 -0.07 -4.36 7.31
C SER A 91 -1.46 -4.07 7.89
N TRP A 92 -1.54 -3.11 8.75
CA TRP A 92 -2.80 -2.61 9.26
C TRP A 92 -3.35 -1.56 8.28
N CYS A 93 -4.51 -1.85 7.67
CA CYS A 93 -5.28 -0.86 6.93
C CYS A 93 -6.10 -0.06 7.95
N THR A 94 -5.62 1.14 8.25
CA THR A 94 -6.23 1.98 9.26
C THR A 94 -7.42 2.73 8.66
N PRO A 95 -8.47 3.00 9.41
CA PRO A 95 -9.57 3.85 8.96
C PRO A 95 -9.21 5.35 9.02
N TRP A 96 -7.94 5.68 8.93
CA TRP A 96 -7.42 7.02 9.09
C TRP A 96 -7.63 7.86 7.83
N VAL A 97 -8.87 8.20 7.57
CA VAL A 97 -9.22 9.15 6.52
C VAL A 97 -8.69 10.52 6.92
N ASN A 98 -7.79 11.09 6.12
CA ASN A 98 -7.38 12.51 6.10
C ASN A 98 -7.69 13.28 7.39
N GLY A 99 -6.99 12.99 8.47
CA GLY A 99 -7.21 13.85 9.61
C GLY A 99 -7.18 13.27 10.99
N MET A 100 -6.50 12.16 11.27
CA MET A 100 -6.16 11.91 12.68
C MET A 100 -5.27 13.04 13.24
N GLN A 101 -4.55 13.79 12.43
CA GLN A 101 -4.06 15.10 12.89
C GLN A 101 -5.18 16.06 13.31
N LYS A 102 -6.38 15.95 12.74
CA LYS A 102 -7.57 16.72 13.17
C LYS A 102 -8.40 16.01 14.23
N ILE A 103 -8.37 14.68 14.31
CA ILE A 103 -9.03 13.87 15.35
C ILE A 103 -8.16 13.73 16.61
N GLY A 104 -6.90 14.09 16.56
CA GLY A 104 -5.97 14.10 17.71
C GLY A 104 -6.39 14.97 18.91
N ARG A 105 -7.63 15.41 18.93
CA ARG A 105 -8.30 15.91 20.13
C ARG A 105 -9.34 14.90 20.57
N LYS A 106 -9.00 14.21 21.64
CA LYS A 106 -9.73 13.20 22.41
C LYS A 106 -11.28 13.25 22.36
N LYS A 107 -11.89 14.42 22.21
CA LYS A 107 -13.34 14.64 22.18
C LYS A 107 -14.05 14.12 20.91
N ASN A 108 -13.36 13.94 19.79
CA ASN A 108 -13.99 13.47 18.54
C ASN A 108 -13.82 11.97 18.33
N PHE A 109 -12.79 11.36 18.90
CA PHE A 109 -12.55 9.93 18.84
C PHE A 109 -13.64 9.16 19.61
N ASP A 110 -13.99 9.62 20.82
CA ASP A 110 -15.06 9.03 21.62
C ASP A 110 -16.43 9.12 20.94
N LYS A 111 -16.69 10.17 20.15
CA LYS A 111 -17.90 10.31 19.35
C LYS A 111 -17.96 9.37 18.14
N LEU A 112 -16.81 9.03 17.56
CA LEU A 112 -16.71 8.10 16.44
C LEU A 112 -16.79 6.65 16.91
N LEU A 113 -16.18 6.32 18.04
CA LEU A 113 -16.27 4.99 18.68
C LEU A 113 -17.67 4.62 19.12
N ASN A 114 -18.49 5.60 19.50
CA ASN A 114 -19.89 5.38 19.92
C ASN A 114 -20.87 5.24 18.76
N LYS A 115 -20.43 5.40 17.50
CA LYS A 115 -21.22 5.04 16.33
C LYS A 115 -20.91 3.59 15.97
N SER A 116 -21.92 2.74 16.11
CA SER A 116 -21.90 1.27 15.89
C SER A 116 -21.42 0.80 14.49
N VAL A 117 -20.82 1.67 13.69
CA VAL A 117 -20.37 1.44 12.32
C VAL A 117 -18.88 1.74 12.12
N PHE A 118 -18.14 2.13 13.18
CA PHE A 118 -16.74 2.49 13.05
C PHE A 118 -15.86 1.25 13.14
N GLN A 119 -15.37 0.79 12.02
CA GLN A 119 -14.35 -0.25 11.95
C GLN A 119 -12.99 0.35 12.36
N GLN A 120 -12.37 -0.21 13.39
CA GLN A 120 -11.10 0.28 13.94
C GLN A 120 -9.88 -0.09 13.07
N GLY A 121 -10.11 -0.66 11.90
CA GLY A 121 -9.10 -1.12 10.96
C GLY A 121 -9.22 -2.61 10.68
N ILE A 122 -8.53 -3.02 9.64
CA ILE A 122 -8.45 -4.41 9.21
C ILE A 122 -7.00 -4.78 8.89
N GLN A 123 -6.67 -6.04 8.96
CA GLN A 123 -5.43 -6.55 8.41
C GLN A 123 -5.52 -6.54 6.89
N SER A 124 -4.47 -6.06 6.21
CA SER A 124 -4.41 -6.09 4.75
C SER A 124 -4.40 -7.52 4.22
N LEU A 125 -4.79 -7.69 2.96
CA LEU A 125 -4.46 -8.90 2.24
C LEU A 125 -2.94 -9.09 2.20
N PRO A 126 -2.45 -10.35 2.30
CA PRO A 126 -1.02 -10.64 2.23
C PRO A 126 -0.45 -10.31 0.85
N ARG A 127 0.80 -9.84 0.84
CA ARG A 127 1.53 -9.46 -0.38
C ARG A 127 2.88 -10.14 -0.40
N GLU A 128 3.24 -10.68 -1.54
CA GLU A 128 4.60 -11.15 -1.79
C GLU A 128 5.50 -9.96 -2.16
N LEU A 129 6.65 -9.87 -1.51
CA LEU A 129 7.68 -8.88 -1.80
C LEU A 129 8.80 -9.50 -2.63
N SER A 130 9.28 -8.79 -3.62
CA SER A 130 10.49 -9.15 -4.35
C SER A 130 11.25 -7.91 -4.79
N LEU A 131 12.57 -8.03 -4.88
CA LEU A 131 13.47 -6.99 -5.36
C LEU A 131 14.28 -7.56 -6.51
N PRO A 132 13.84 -7.39 -7.78
CA PRO A 132 14.62 -7.75 -8.95
C PRO A 132 15.91 -6.92 -9.11
N GLU A 133 16.75 -7.30 -10.08
CA GLU A 133 18.02 -6.62 -10.37
C GLU A 133 17.85 -5.13 -10.74
N ASP A 134 16.66 -4.72 -11.18
CA ASP A 134 16.36 -3.30 -11.45
C ASP A 134 16.24 -2.44 -10.18
N GLY A 135 16.33 -3.05 -8.99
CA GLY A 135 16.27 -2.38 -7.70
C GLY A 135 14.91 -1.80 -7.32
N VAL A 136 13.86 -2.10 -8.08
CA VAL A 136 12.51 -1.62 -7.79
C VAL A 136 11.71 -2.66 -7.02
N LEU A 137 11.30 -2.33 -5.81
CA LEU A 137 10.47 -3.21 -4.99
C LEU A 137 9.17 -3.56 -5.72
N ARG A 138 8.89 -4.84 -5.81
CA ARG A 138 7.61 -5.37 -6.32
C ARG A 138 6.78 -5.88 -5.15
N MET A 139 5.50 -5.55 -5.20
CA MET A 139 4.49 -6.06 -4.27
C MET A 139 3.36 -6.67 -5.09
N LYS A 140 3.09 -7.96 -4.87
CA LYS A 140 2.01 -8.68 -5.56
C LYS A 140 1.07 -9.29 -4.52
N PRO A 141 -0.22 -9.46 -4.80
CA PRO A 141 -1.07 -10.30 -3.97
C PRO A 141 -0.46 -11.68 -3.78
N LEU A 142 -0.59 -12.24 -2.59
CA LEU A 142 -0.14 -13.60 -2.31
C LEU A 142 -0.84 -14.58 -3.25
N ARG A 143 -0.06 -15.45 -3.92
CA ARG A 143 -0.60 -16.37 -4.96
C ARG A 143 -1.68 -17.31 -4.44
N GLU A 144 -1.65 -17.69 -3.17
CA GLU A 144 -2.65 -18.55 -2.54
C GLU A 144 -4.05 -17.90 -2.48
N LEU A 145 -4.15 -16.58 -2.63
CA LEU A 145 -5.44 -15.89 -2.75
C LEU A 145 -6.20 -16.31 -4.02
N GLU A 146 -5.50 -16.82 -5.04
CA GLU A 146 -6.13 -17.34 -6.25
C GLU A 146 -7.09 -18.51 -5.97
N ALA A 147 -6.86 -19.26 -4.89
CA ALA A 147 -7.76 -20.33 -4.46
C ALA A 147 -9.14 -19.82 -3.99
N LEU A 148 -9.27 -18.53 -3.71
CA LEU A 148 -10.52 -17.88 -3.33
C LEU A 148 -11.35 -17.42 -4.54
N ARG A 149 -10.80 -17.52 -5.76
CA ARG A 149 -11.49 -17.08 -6.98
C ARG A 149 -12.66 -18.02 -7.27
N GLN A 150 -13.84 -17.44 -7.43
CA GLN A 150 -15.09 -18.13 -7.74
C GLN A 150 -15.89 -17.34 -8.77
N ASP A 151 -16.77 -18.01 -9.48
CA ASP A 151 -17.75 -17.42 -10.39
C ASP A 151 -17.17 -16.37 -11.37
N PRO A 152 -16.14 -16.70 -12.17
CA PRO A 152 -15.51 -15.76 -13.05
C PRO A 152 -16.50 -15.22 -14.09
N LYS A 153 -16.60 -13.91 -14.19
CA LYS A 153 -17.36 -13.22 -15.23
C LYS A 153 -16.41 -12.45 -16.12
N ARG A 154 -16.67 -12.41 -17.40
CA ARG A 154 -15.80 -11.76 -18.36
C ARG A 154 -16.62 -11.03 -19.42
N GLU A 155 -16.28 -9.77 -19.62
CA GLU A 155 -16.66 -9.02 -20.82
C GLU A 155 -15.42 -8.69 -21.64
N SER A 156 -15.52 -8.69 -22.95
CA SER A 156 -14.42 -8.40 -23.86
C SER A 156 -14.89 -7.53 -25.02
N ASN A 157 -13.94 -6.92 -25.74
CA ASN A 157 -14.18 -6.05 -26.88
C ASN A 157 -15.09 -4.86 -26.58
N LEU A 158 -14.99 -4.35 -25.35
CA LEU A 158 -15.73 -3.20 -24.90
C LEU A 158 -15.19 -1.92 -25.55
N THR A 159 -16.08 -1.08 -26.01
CA THR A 159 -15.74 0.28 -26.45
C THR A 159 -16.50 1.26 -25.58
N VAL A 160 -15.77 2.16 -24.93
CA VAL A 160 -16.36 3.28 -24.19
C VAL A 160 -16.14 4.55 -24.99
N LYS A 161 -17.21 5.27 -25.29
CA LYS A 161 -17.15 6.54 -26.01
C LYS A 161 -16.67 7.66 -25.09
N SER A 162 -16.13 8.74 -25.70
CA SER A 162 -15.76 9.93 -24.92
C SER A 162 -16.92 10.45 -24.11
N ASP A 163 -16.61 10.89 -22.89
CA ASP A 163 -17.55 11.51 -21.95
C ASP A 163 -18.77 10.63 -21.59
N THR A 164 -18.59 9.31 -21.64
CA THR A 164 -19.62 8.35 -21.26
C THR A 164 -19.15 7.38 -20.19
N ILE A 165 -20.09 6.88 -19.41
CA ILE A 165 -19.92 5.74 -18.51
C ILE A 165 -20.66 4.56 -19.13
N ARG A 166 -20.01 3.41 -19.19
CA ARG A 166 -20.61 2.15 -19.56
C ARG A 166 -20.67 1.23 -18.36
N MET A 167 -21.87 0.85 -17.95
CA MET A 167 -22.07 -0.19 -16.95
C MET A 167 -21.74 -1.56 -17.55
N LEU A 168 -21.20 -2.44 -16.73
CA LEU A 168 -20.91 -3.82 -17.10
C LEU A 168 -22.06 -4.71 -16.63
N ASP A 169 -22.61 -5.50 -17.56
CA ASP A 169 -23.75 -6.34 -17.26
C ASP A 169 -23.37 -7.57 -16.43
N GLY A 170 -24.06 -7.77 -15.32
CA GLY A 170 -23.88 -8.94 -14.47
C GLY A 170 -22.54 -9.02 -13.75
N ILE A 171 -21.73 -7.96 -13.75
CA ILE A 171 -20.52 -7.83 -12.92
C ILE A 171 -20.85 -6.89 -11.76
N GLU A 172 -21.23 -7.49 -10.64
CA GLU A 172 -21.66 -6.78 -9.45
C GLU A 172 -21.18 -7.52 -8.19
N GLY A 173 -20.92 -6.80 -7.11
CA GLY A 173 -20.48 -7.34 -5.83
C GLY A 173 -19.64 -6.34 -5.05
N ASP A 174 -19.41 -6.65 -3.79
CA ASP A 174 -18.58 -5.88 -2.85
C ASP A 174 -17.28 -6.63 -2.45
N THR A 175 -17.16 -7.87 -2.88
CA THR A 175 -16.00 -8.74 -2.62
C THR A 175 -15.59 -9.40 -3.93
N MET A 176 -14.59 -8.83 -4.59
CA MET A 176 -14.18 -9.28 -5.92
C MET A 176 -12.71 -9.01 -6.22
N GLU A 177 -12.15 -9.81 -7.12
CA GLU A 177 -10.90 -9.50 -7.82
C GLU A 177 -11.25 -9.04 -9.24
N ILE A 178 -10.63 -7.96 -9.67
CA ILE A 178 -10.92 -7.35 -10.97
C ILE A 178 -9.65 -7.24 -11.77
N GLU A 179 -9.64 -7.83 -12.97
CA GLU A 179 -8.60 -7.65 -13.97
C GLU A 179 -9.15 -6.83 -15.14
N VAL A 180 -8.51 -5.70 -15.43
CA VAL A 180 -8.90 -4.81 -16.53
C VAL A 180 -7.74 -4.60 -17.47
N VAL A 181 -7.94 -4.96 -18.74
CA VAL A 181 -6.97 -4.71 -19.81
C VAL A 181 -7.48 -3.59 -20.71
N ILE A 182 -6.77 -2.47 -20.73
CA ILE A 182 -7.11 -1.31 -21.55
C ILE A 182 -6.10 -1.21 -22.70
N ALA A 183 -6.57 -1.41 -23.91
CA ALA A 183 -5.74 -1.37 -25.12
C ALA A 183 -5.89 -0.02 -25.85
N SER A 184 -4.75 0.57 -26.22
CA SER A 184 -4.67 1.75 -27.08
C SER A 184 -5.64 2.89 -26.74
N PRO A 185 -5.65 3.41 -25.51
CA PRO A 185 -6.57 4.46 -25.12
C PRO A 185 -6.27 5.74 -25.91
N LYS A 186 -7.29 6.30 -26.53
CA LYS A 186 -7.21 7.61 -27.24
C LYS A 186 -7.67 8.77 -26.36
N ALA A 187 -8.32 8.45 -25.22
CA ALA A 187 -8.78 9.42 -24.27
C ALA A 187 -7.63 10.00 -23.45
N LYS A 188 -7.73 11.25 -23.05
CA LYS A 188 -6.78 11.90 -22.14
C LYS A 188 -6.87 11.29 -20.73
N GLU A 189 -8.04 10.88 -20.33
CA GLU A 189 -8.34 10.25 -19.06
C GLU A 189 -9.30 9.10 -19.29
N PHE A 190 -9.04 7.97 -18.63
CA PHE A 190 -9.88 6.78 -18.68
C PHE A 190 -9.73 6.01 -17.36
N GLY A 191 -10.70 5.16 -17.07
CA GLY A 191 -10.65 4.42 -15.80
C GLY A 191 -11.84 3.51 -15.59
N ILE A 192 -11.97 3.06 -14.35
CA ILE A 192 -13.07 2.23 -13.89
C ILE A 192 -13.64 2.82 -12.59
N ASN A 193 -14.95 2.82 -12.47
CA ASN A 193 -15.69 3.11 -11.24
C ASN A 193 -16.11 1.79 -10.58
N LEU A 194 -15.70 1.60 -9.34
CA LEU A 194 -15.99 0.42 -8.53
C LEU A 194 -16.97 0.80 -7.41
N LEU A 195 -17.79 -0.18 -6.98
CA LEU A 195 -18.73 0.00 -5.87
C LEU A 195 -19.64 1.22 -6.08
N CYS A 196 -19.99 1.49 -7.34
CA CYS A 196 -20.83 2.61 -7.72
C CYS A 196 -22.32 2.22 -7.75
N ASP A 197 -23.18 3.22 -7.77
CA ASP A 197 -24.61 3.03 -7.97
C ASP A 197 -24.95 2.63 -9.43
N GLU A 198 -26.23 2.37 -9.70
CA GLU A 198 -26.74 1.99 -11.04
C GLU A 198 -26.48 3.04 -12.13
N LYS A 199 -26.12 4.25 -11.75
CA LYS A 199 -25.74 5.34 -12.67
C LYS A 199 -24.22 5.46 -12.85
N GLY A 200 -23.45 4.57 -12.23
CA GLY A 200 -22.00 4.64 -12.22
C GLY A 200 -21.45 5.80 -11.37
N GLN A 201 -22.24 6.31 -10.40
CA GLN A 201 -21.85 7.40 -9.52
C GLN A 201 -21.63 6.92 -8.08
N ASN A 202 -21.13 7.80 -7.23
CA ASN A 202 -20.93 7.52 -5.80
C ASN A 202 -20.00 6.35 -5.46
N GLY A 203 -19.17 5.92 -6.40
CA GLY A 203 -18.24 4.82 -6.25
C GLY A 203 -16.79 5.25 -6.00
N PHE A 204 -15.90 4.28 -6.10
CA PHE A 204 -14.46 4.48 -6.04
C PHE A 204 -13.88 4.46 -7.45
N THR A 205 -13.28 5.58 -7.87
CA THR A 205 -12.73 5.72 -9.22
C THR A 205 -11.24 5.39 -9.24
N ILE A 206 -10.84 4.48 -10.12
CA ILE A 206 -9.45 4.27 -10.51
C ILE A 206 -9.30 4.86 -11.91
N ALA A 207 -8.58 5.97 -12.02
CA ALA A 207 -8.37 6.66 -13.28
C ALA A 207 -6.88 6.72 -13.65
N SER A 208 -6.61 6.70 -14.96
CA SER A 208 -5.31 6.92 -15.54
C SER A 208 -5.44 7.91 -16.70
N GLY A 209 -4.45 8.79 -16.86
CA GLY A 209 -4.47 9.78 -17.94
C GLY A 209 -3.10 10.42 -18.15
N VAL A 210 -2.91 11.01 -19.33
CA VAL A 210 -1.70 11.74 -19.67
C VAL A 210 -1.65 13.02 -18.83
N GLY A 211 -0.76 13.05 -17.82
CA GLY A 211 -0.56 14.18 -16.93
C GLY A 211 -1.39 14.15 -15.64
N SER A 212 -2.15 13.09 -15.36
CA SER A 212 -2.81 12.92 -14.07
C SER A 212 -1.87 12.23 -13.07
N THR A 213 -1.31 13.00 -12.16
CA THR A 213 -0.72 12.52 -10.90
C THR A 213 -1.78 12.35 -9.79
N ARG A 214 -3.02 12.10 -10.18
CA ARG A 214 -4.10 11.80 -9.23
C ARG A 214 -4.26 10.29 -9.11
N MET A 215 -3.49 9.73 -8.22
CA MET A 215 -3.79 8.46 -7.56
C MET A 215 -4.12 8.72 -6.10
#